data_324a3ec166ab7a8bba8ed0fd421458b6
#
_entry.id   324a3ec166ab7a8bba8ed0fd421458b6
#
_cell.length_a   1.000
_cell.length_b   1.000
_cell.length_c   1.000
_cell.angle_alpha   90.00
_cell.angle_beta   90.00
_cell.angle_gamma   90.00
#
_symmetry.space_group_name_H-M   'P 1'
#
loop_
_entity.id
_entity.type
_entity.pdbx_description
1 polymer ?
#
loop_
_entity_poly.entity_id
_entity_poly.type
_entity_poly.pdbx_seq_one_letter_code
_entity_poly.pdbx_strand_id
1 'polypeptide(L)'
;MRLDSARVCSCARPTTPGGQAGPRPVRTSCCRQLGLVLYGLRGPDQIGDWPVDVAALGPFLSYKSSSTTFACAEPHRPHPPRATQTPTTTTMTAGQPLRTEPAQPQRLRHSGPPALHAAVVPSYPPPESDSDESWVWSQIKAEARRDADAEPALASFLYATVLSHPSLDRSLSFHLANKLCSSTLLSTLLYDLFVASLAAHPSLRAATVADLIAVRSRDPACAGFAHCLLNYKGFLAVQAHRVAHVLWAQSRRALALALQSRVAEVFAVDIHPAAAIGKGVLLDHATGVVIGETAVVGDNVSILHHVTLGGTGKAVGDRHPKIGDGVLIGAGATILGNVRIGAGAKVGAGSLVLIDVPPRSTAVGNPARLIGGKKGEDVMPGESMDHTSFIQQWSDYTI
;
A
#
# COMPACT_ATOMS: atom_id res chain seq x y z
N MET A 1 -5.51 46.11 -42.46
CA MET A 1 -6.61 47.05 -42.09
C MET A 1 -6.69 47.06 -40.56
N ARG A 2 -6.35 48.21 -39.97
CA ARG A 2 -6.75 48.87 -38.70
C ARG A 2 -6.98 47.98 -37.50
N LEU A 3 -6.16 47.96 -36.47
CA LEU A 3 -5.79 48.87 -35.36
C LEU A 3 -6.97 49.39 -34.53
N ASP A 4 -6.72 49.30 -33.23
CA ASP A 4 -7.21 50.05 -32.06
C ASP A 4 -8.06 49.17 -31.10
N SER A 5 -7.85 49.19 -29.82
CA SER A 5 -7.33 50.22 -28.91
C SER A 5 -6.98 49.64 -27.55
N ALA A 6 -5.91 50.15 -26.96
CA ALA A 6 -5.49 49.98 -25.60
C ALA A 6 -6.44 50.68 -24.62
N ARG A 7 -6.70 50.03 -23.41
CA ARG A 7 -7.22 50.74 -22.23
C ARG A 7 -6.17 50.73 -21.14
N VAL A 8 -5.74 51.94 -20.83
CA VAL A 8 -4.87 52.31 -19.72
C VAL A 8 -5.73 52.36 -18.43
N CYS A 9 -5.36 51.62 -17.39
CA CYS A 9 -5.90 51.84 -16.06
C CYS A 9 -4.99 52.77 -15.26
N SER A 10 -5.50 53.94 -14.94
CA SER A 10 -4.92 54.96 -14.08
C SER A 10 -5.18 54.61 -12.60
N CYS A 11 -4.14 54.53 -11.79
CA CYS A 11 -4.27 54.50 -10.33
C CYS A 11 -4.05 55.90 -9.76
N ALA A 12 -5.10 56.47 -9.18
CA ALA A 12 -5.01 57.70 -8.38
C ALA A 12 -4.60 57.39 -6.92
N ARG A 13 -3.71 58.24 -6.40
CA ARG A 13 -3.32 58.29 -4.98
C ARG A 13 -4.33 59.11 -4.17
N PRO A 14 -4.63 58.81 -2.91
CA PRO A 14 -5.06 59.77 -1.92
C PRO A 14 -3.99 60.11 -0.88
N THR A 15 -3.92 61.36 -0.55
CA THR A 15 -3.09 62.06 0.46
C THR A 15 -3.56 61.77 1.87
N THR A 16 -2.61 61.67 2.82
CA THR A 16 -2.77 61.61 4.28
C THR A 16 -3.23 62.99 4.87
N PRO A 17 -3.77 63.05 6.16
CA PRO A 17 -2.86 62.90 7.32
C PRO A 17 -3.50 62.31 8.61
N GLY A 18 -2.65 61.84 9.52
CA GLY A 18 -2.94 61.88 10.98
C GLY A 18 -3.00 60.55 11.71
N GLY A 19 -1.92 60.16 12.38
CA GLY A 19 -1.90 59.73 13.80
C GLY A 19 -2.20 58.29 14.19
N GLN A 20 -1.19 57.71 14.82
CA GLN A 20 -1.19 56.68 15.89
C GLN A 20 -0.80 55.25 15.54
N ALA A 21 0.12 54.75 16.35
CA ALA A 21 0.85 53.50 16.27
C ALA A 21 -0.05 52.24 16.44
N GLY A 22 0.22 51.24 15.60
CA GLY A 22 -0.34 49.87 15.71
C GLY A 22 0.65 48.85 15.10
N PRO A 23 0.55 47.55 15.40
CA PRO A 23 1.65 46.57 15.33
C PRO A 23 1.99 46.14 13.90
N ARG A 24 3.22 45.62 13.75
CA ARG A 24 3.93 45.26 12.53
C ARG A 24 3.19 44.18 11.71
N PRO A 25 3.16 44.28 10.37
CA PRO A 25 2.65 43.22 9.51
C PRO A 25 3.69 42.16 9.21
N VAL A 26 3.22 40.93 9.17
CA VAL A 26 3.90 39.71 8.72
C VAL A 26 4.17 39.84 7.21
N ARG A 27 5.40 39.57 6.78
CA ARG A 27 5.82 39.55 5.36
C ARG A 27 5.25 38.31 4.68
N THR A 28 4.27 38.47 3.82
CA THR A 28 3.94 37.52 2.74
C THR A 28 4.80 37.84 1.52
N SER A 29 5.66 36.88 1.17
CA SER A 29 6.43 36.93 -0.08
C SER A 29 5.56 36.39 -1.21
N CYS A 30 5.28 37.28 -2.17
CA CYS A 30 4.51 36.94 -3.37
C CYS A 30 5.39 37.08 -4.62
N CYS A 31 5.24 36.15 -5.55
CA CYS A 31 5.60 36.19 -6.96
C CYS A 31 7.06 36.27 -7.40
N ARG A 32 7.56 35.17 -7.94
CA ARG A 32 8.54 35.18 -9.04
C ARG A 32 8.00 34.43 -10.26
N GLN A 33 7.66 35.20 -11.24
CA GLN A 33 7.87 35.13 -12.69
C GLN A 33 8.08 33.74 -13.35
N LEU A 34 7.07 33.39 -14.13
CA LEU A 34 7.13 32.48 -15.28
C LEU A 34 8.05 33.07 -16.37
N GLY A 35 9.14 32.41 -16.66
CA GLY A 35 9.94 32.60 -17.86
C GLY A 35 9.56 31.55 -18.91
N LEU A 36 8.80 31.95 -19.93
CA LEU A 36 8.62 31.15 -21.14
C LEU A 36 9.91 31.21 -21.96
N VAL A 37 10.52 30.07 -22.22
CA VAL A 37 11.54 29.91 -23.28
C VAL A 37 10.92 29.11 -24.42
N LEU A 38 10.61 29.83 -25.51
CA LEU A 38 10.25 29.26 -26.81
C LEU A 38 11.52 28.68 -27.46
N TYR A 39 11.60 27.35 -27.63
CA TYR A 39 12.54 26.75 -28.57
C TYR A 39 11.86 26.49 -29.89
N GLY A 40 12.35 27.25 -30.91
CA GLY A 40 11.95 27.08 -32.30
C GLY A 40 12.48 25.77 -32.89
N LEU A 41 11.62 25.12 -33.63
CA LEU A 41 11.89 23.94 -34.44
C LEU A 41 12.88 24.30 -35.57
N ARG A 42 14.02 23.59 -35.64
CA ARG A 42 14.81 23.40 -36.86
C ARG A 42 15.01 21.94 -37.12
N GLY A 43 14.82 21.57 -38.36
CA GLY A 43 14.85 20.21 -38.88
C GLY A 43 16.25 19.54 -38.88
N PRO A 44 16.30 18.24 -39.27
CA PRO A 44 17.48 17.41 -39.12
C PRO A 44 18.45 17.70 -40.26
N ASP A 45 19.71 18.00 -39.93
CA ASP A 45 20.92 17.67 -40.65
C ASP A 45 22.09 18.47 -40.10
N GLN A 46 22.99 17.78 -39.44
CA GLN A 46 24.45 17.92 -39.41
C GLN A 46 25.02 17.39 -38.10
N ILE A 47 25.56 16.19 -38.20
CA ILE A 47 26.45 15.58 -37.21
C ILE A 47 27.80 16.26 -37.38
N GLY A 48 28.27 17.01 -36.40
CA GLY A 48 29.60 17.54 -36.30
C GLY A 48 30.22 17.18 -34.96
N ASP A 49 31.35 16.49 -35.02
CA ASP A 49 32.15 16.09 -33.86
C ASP A 49 32.63 17.32 -33.06
N TRP A 50 32.37 17.32 -31.75
CA TRP A 50 32.99 18.22 -30.80
C TRP A 50 33.90 17.43 -29.84
N PRO A 51 35.20 17.74 -29.74
CA PRO A 51 36.04 17.14 -28.71
C PRO A 51 35.74 17.74 -27.34
N VAL A 52 35.40 16.87 -26.37
CA VAL A 52 35.26 17.26 -24.97
C VAL A 52 36.67 17.27 -24.36
N ASP A 53 37.15 18.47 -24.04
CA ASP A 53 38.38 18.68 -23.29
C ASP A 53 38.14 18.45 -21.79
N VAL A 54 38.73 17.37 -21.25
CA VAL A 54 38.51 16.89 -19.86
C VAL A 54 39.43 17.58 -18.83
N ALA A 55 40.11 18.69 -19.21
CA ALA A 55 41.16 19.28 -18.39
C ALA A 55 40.82 20.57 -17.62
N ALA A 56 39.56 20.89 -17.33
CA ALA A 56 39.21 22.12 -16.62
C ALA A 56 38.18 21.95 -15.52
N LEU A 57 38.38 21.03 -14.54
CA LEU A 57 37.72 21.09 -13.23
C LEU A 57 38.75 20.92 -12.13
N GLY A 58 39.22 22.06 -11.62
CA GLY A 58 40.04 22.16 -10.44
C GLY A 58 39.27 21.77 -9.16
N PRO A 59 39.99 21.47 -8.07
CA PRO A 59 39.46 20.86 -6.87
C PRO A 59 38.77 21.85 -5.95
N PHE A 60 37.48 21.70 -5.70
CA PHE A 60 36.80 22.45 -4.65
C PHE A 60 36.17 21.50 -3.60
N LEU A 61 36.73 21.70 -2.39
CA LEU A 61 36.17 21.46 -1.05
C LEU A 61 35.98 20.00 -0.59
N SER A 62 37.01 19.52 0.07
CA SER A 62 36.97 18.56 1.18
C SER A 62 36.12 19.11 2.33
N TYR A 63 34.94 18.50 2.57
CA TYR A 63 34.17 18.74 3.79
C TYR A 63 34.57 17.70 4.83
N LYS A 64 35.37 18.15 5.84
CA LYS A 64 35.66 17.37 7.05
C LYS A 64 34.37 17.29 7.90
N SER A 65 33.81 16.10 8.04
CA SER A 65 32.83 15.78 9.03
C SER A 65 33.46 15.78 10.42
N SER A 66 33.15 16.80 11.23
CA SER A 66 33.43 16.79 12.67
C SER A 66 32.24 16.16 13.38
N SER A 67 32.40 14.94 13.84
CA SER A 67 31.50 14.26 14.76
C SER A 67 31.52 14.91 16.12
N THR A 68 30.51 15.72 16.42
CA THR A 68 30.26 16.22 17.78
C THR A 68 29.24 15.32 18.43
N THR A 69 29.68 14.46 19.32
CA THR A 69 28.86 13.65 20.21
C THR A 69 28.19 14.55 21.24
N PHE A 70 26.88 14.79 21.12
CA PHE A 70 26.08 15.36 22.19
C PHE A 70 25.65 14.24 23.13
N ALA A 71 26.22 14.22 24.33
CA ALA A 71 25.74 13.43 25.46
C ALA A 71 24.45 14.06 25.98
N CYS A 72 23.33 13.40 25.84
CA CYS A 72 22.09 13.75 26.54
C CYS A 72 22.21 13.32 28.00
N ALA A 73 22.23 14.28 28.91
CA ALA A 73 22.11 14.07 30.35
C ALA A 73 20.63 13.74 30.65
N GLU A 74 20.38 12.60 31.29
CA GLU A 74 19.07 12.23 31.83
C GLU A 74 18.71 13.10 33.04
N PRO A 75 17.47 13.59 33.19
CA PRO A 75 17.01 14.25 34.40
C PRO A 75 16.68 13.22 35.49
N HIS A 76 17.34 13.35 36.64
CA HIS A 76 17.04 12.63 37.88
C HIS A 76 15.58 12.78 38.28
N ARG A 77 14.84 11.69 38.47
CA ARG A 77 13.57 11.64 39.20
C ARG A 77 13.83 11.46 40.68
N PRO A 78 13.20 12.24 41.56
CA PRO A 78 13.28 12.01 43.00
C PRO A 78 12.35 10.85 43.41
N HIS A 79 12.86 9.95 44.26
CA HIS A 79 12.12 8.88 44.91
C HIS A 79 11.18 9.44 45.98
N PRO A 80 9.93 8.90 46.13
CA PRO A 80 9.08 9.21 47.28
C PRO A 80 9.55 8.49 48.55
N PRO A 81 9.32 9.07 49.75
CA PRO A 81 9.80 8.51 51.01
C PRO A 81 8.98 7.29 51.46
N ARG A 82 9.67 6.34 52.04
CA ARG A 82 9.22 5.08 52.61
C ARG A 82 8.41 5.33 53.90
N ALA A 83 7.14 4.97 53.89
CA ALA A 83 6.29 5.01 55.07
C ALA A 83 6.57 3.80 55.99
N THR A 84 6.94 4.07 57.24
CA THR A 84 7.08 3.13 58.34
C THR A 84 5.71 2.73 58.85
N GLN A 85 5.41 1.45 58.85
CA GLN A 85 4.23 0.87 59.52
C GLN A 85 4.62 0.40 60.91
N THR A 86 3.89 0.92 61.93
CA THR A 86 3.84 0.35 63.31
C THR A 86 2.59 -0.54 63.44
N PRO A 87 2.68 -1.63 64.18
CA PRO A 87 1.60 -2.61 64.33
C PRO A 87 0.68 -2.19 65.48
N THR A 88 -0.63 -2.27 65.27
CA THR A 88 -1.64 -2.19 66.33
C THR A 88 -2.41 -3.52 66.40
N THR A 89 -2.21 -4.21 67.47
CA THR A 89 -2.92 -5.41 67.93
C THR A 89 -4.31 -4.99 68.45
N THR A 90 -5.39 -5.61 67.99
CA THR A 90 -6.68 -5.63 68.73
C THR A 90 -7.37 -6.96 68.55
N THR A 91 -7.79 -7.43 69.69
CA THR A 91 -8.24 -8.73 70.09
C THR A 91 -9.64 -9.12 69.56
N MET A 92 -9.83 -10.43 69.49
CA MET A 92 -11.03 -11.19 69.12
C MET A 92 -12.34 -10.80 69.78
N THR A 93 -13.45 -10.97 69.03
CA THR A 93 -14.68 -11.57 69.57
C THR A 93 -15.40 -12.39 68.51
N ALA A 94 -15.78 -13.60 68.89
CA ALA A 94 -16.44 -14.60 68.05
C ALA A 94 -17.91 -14.25 67.83
N GLY A 95 -18.38 -14.33 66.58
CA GLY A 95 -19.80 -14.25 66.23
C GLY A 95 -20.09 -15.21 65.08
N GLN A 96 -21.15 -15.99 65.24
CA GLN A 96 -21.56 -17.15 64.43
C GLN A 96 -21.75 -16.91 62.94
N PRO A 97 -21.68 -17.95 62.09
CA PRO A 97 -21.84 -17.78 60.65
C PRO A 97 -23.31 -17.74 60.19
N LEU A 98 -23.73 -16.69 59.62
CA LEU A 98 -24.94 -16.66 58.78
C LEU A 98 -24.65 -17.30 57.43
N ARG A 99 -25.36 -18.40 57.13
CA ARG A 99 -25.44 -18.98 55.79
C ARG A 99 -26.13 -18.00 54.86
N THR A 100 -25.42 -17.45 53.88
CA THR A 100 -26.01 -16.80 52.70
C THR A 100 -25.76 -17.71 51.51
N GLU A 101 -26.84 -18.17 50.88
CA GLU A 101 -26.81 -18.90 49.62
C GLU A 101 -26.21 -17.99 48.51
N PRO A 102 -25.42 -18.52 47.55
CA PRO A 102 -24.91 -17.72 46.47
C PRO A 102 -26.06 -17.36 45.48
N ALA A 103 -26.36 -16.08 45.35
CA ALA A 103 -27.22 -15.56 44.30
C ALA A 103 -26.63 -15.87 42.94
N GLN A 104 -27.40 -16.57 42.12
CA GLN A 104 -27.07 -16.81 40.72
C GLN A 104 -26.93 -15.48 39.97
N PRO A 105 -25.90 -15.27 39.13
CA PRO A 105 -25.79 -14.07 38.29
C PRO A 105 -26.92 -14.10 37.24
N GLN A 106 -27.86 -13.13 37.36
CA GLN A 106 -28.82 -12.86 36.31
C GLN A 106 -28.08 -12.46 35.04
N ARG A 107 -28.16 -13.29 34.00
CA ARG A 107 -27.70 -12.95 32.66
C ARG A 107 -28.55 -11.77 32.18
N LEU A 108 -27.92 -10.57 32.15
CA LEU A 108 -28.41 -9.43 31.38
C LEU A 108 -28.51 -9.86 29.92
N ARG A 109 -29.75 -9.99 29.44
CA ARG A 109 -30.01 -10.14 28.00
C ARG A 109 -29.60 -8.80 27.36
N HIS A 110 -28.41 -8.74 26.77
CA HIS A 110 -28.07 -7.71 25.81
C HIS A 110 -28.95 -7.94 24.60
N SER A 111 -29.96 -7.09 24.41
CA SER A 111 -30.58 -6.88 23.11
C SER A 111 -29.46 -6.36 22.19
N GLY A 112 -28.95 -7.21 21.30
CA GLY A 112 -27.98 -6.80 20.30
C GLY A 112 -28.55 -5.68 19.43
N PRO A 113 -27.67 -4.85 18.83
CA PRO A 113 -28.12 -3.83 17.88
C PRO A 113 -28.94 -4.50 16.76
N PRO A 114 -29.94 -3.79 16.18
CA PRO A 114 -30.75 -4.34 15.11
C PRO A 114 -29.81 -4.79 14.01
N ALA A 115 -30.00 -6.05 13.57
CA ALA A 115 -29.24 -6.62 12.46
C ALA A 115 -29.37 -5.67 11.26
N LEU A 116 -28.29 -4.99 10.93
CA LEU A 116 -28.12 -4.39 9.61
C LEU A 116 -28.44 -5.51 8.62
N HIS A 117 -29.49 -5.33 7.82
CA HIS A 117 -29.84 -6.24 6.76
C HIS A 117 -28.58 -6.52 5.97
N ALA A 118 -28.02 -7.72 6.13
CA ALA A 118 -26.99 -8.23 5.25
C ALA A 118 -27.57 -8.15 3.83
N ALA A 119 -27.10 -7.20 3.06
CA ALA A 119 -27.39 -7.15 1.64
C ALA A 119 -26.99 -8.52 1.11
N VAL A 120 -27.96 -9.27 0.60
CA VAL A 120 -27.71 -10.56 -0.07
C VAL A 120 -26.72 -10.25 -1.18
N VAL A 121 -25.45 -10.62 -0.95
CA VAL A 121 -24.42 -10.54 -1.99
C VAL A 121 -24.82 -11.58 -3.03
N PRO A 122 -25.15 -11.18 -4.26
CA PRO A 122 -25.45 -12.15 -5.30
C PRO A 122 -24.22 -13.05 -5.47
N SER A 123 -24.40 -14.37 -5.33
CA SER A 123 -23.37 -15.36 -5.68
C SER A 123 -23.23 -15.36 -7.19
N TYR A 124 -22.19 -14.70 -7.71
CA TYR A 124 -21.88 -14.72 -9.14
C TYR A 124 -20.87 -15.83 -9.40
N PRO A 125 -21.08 -16.65 -10.44
CA PRO A 125 -20.06 -17.58 -10.89
C PRO A 125 -18.84 -16.79 -11.39
N PRO A 126 -17.61 -17.30 -11.18
CA PRO A 126 -16.42 -16.66 -11.72
C PRO A 126 -16.49 -16.67 -13.25
N PRO A 127 -16.21 -15.55 -13.87
CA PRO A 127 -16.24 -15.41 -15.32
C PRO A 127 -15.02 -16.09 -15.98
N GLU A 128 -15.23 -16.70 -17.17
CA GLU A 128 -14.22 -17.53 -17.85
C GLU A 128 -13.62 -16.94 -19.15
N SER A 129 -13.77 -15.63 -19.46
CA SER A 129 -13.27 -15.08 -20.73
C SER A 129 -13.11 -13.54 -20.75
N ASP A 130 -12.73 -12.97 -21.91
CA ASP A 130 -12.64 -11.50 -22.19
C ASP A 130 -13.95 -10.73 -21.91
N SER A 131 -15.06 -11.43 -21.74
CA SER A 131 -16.33 -10.89 -21.21
C SER A 131 -16.16 -10.31 -19.79
N ASP A 132 -15.11 -10.71 -19.07
CA ASP A 132 -14.90 -10.43 -17.66
C ASP A 132 -14.49 -8.98 -17.41
N GLU A 133 -13.58 -8.43 -18.24
CA GLU A 133 -13.16 -7.03 -18.13
C GLU A 133 -14.36 -6.09 -18.36
N SER A 134 -15.15 -6.37 -19.40
CA SER A 134 -16.35 -5.57 -19.72
C SER A 134 -17.39 -5.64 -18.61
N TRP A 135 -17.60 -6.83 -18.05
CA TRP A 135 -18.54 -7.02 -16.95
C TRP A 135 -18.05 -6.32 -15.66
N VAL A 136 -16.82 -6.56 -15.23
CA VAL A 136 -16.22 -5.88 -14.05
C VAL A 136 -16.29 -4.39 -14.20
N TRP A 137 -15.93 -3.85 -15.39
CA TRP A 137 -16.01 -2.42 -15.65
C TRP A 137 -17.44 -1.88 -15.57
N SER A 138 -18.43 -2.64 -16.06
CA SER A 138 -19.86 -2.26 -15.95
C SER A 138 -20.31 -2.18 -14.48
N GLN A 139 -19.85 -3.13 -13.64
CA GLN A 139 -20.13 -3.12 -12.20
C GLN A 139 -19.49 -1.91 -11.51
N ILE A 140 -18.20 -1.62 -11.78
CA ILE A 140 -17.50 -0.45 -11.23
C ILE A 140 -18.26 0.85 -11.56
N LYS A 141 -18.71 1.00 -12.80
CA LYS A 141 -19.51 2.19 -13.21
C LYS A 141 -20.85 2.26 -12.50
N ALA A 142 -21.55 1.13 -12.36
CA ALA A 142 -22.83 1.08 -11.66
C ALA A 142 -22.68 1.42 -10.17
N GLU A 143 -21.64 0.88 -9.54
CA GLU A 143 -21.29 1.17 -8.13
C GLU A 143 -20.94 2.65 -7.96
N ALA A 144 -20.06 3.19 -8.80
CA ALA A 144 -19.65 4.60 -8.73
C ALA A 144 -20.83 5.59 -8.95
N ARG A 145 -21.83 5.23 -9.79
CA ARG A 145 -23.05 6.05 -9.95
C ARG A 145 -23.89 6.05 -8.67
N ARG A 146 -24.13 4.86 -8.07
CA ARG A 146 -24.90 4.77 -6.83
C ARG A 146 -24.22 5.56 -5.69
N ASP A 147 -22.90 5.45 -5.60
CA ASP A 147 -22.13 6.16 -4.58
C ASP A 147 -22.15 7.68 -4.80
N ALA A 148 -22.10 8.14 -6.05
CA ALA A 148 -22.21 9.57 -6.39
C ALA A 148 -23.61 10.13 -6.10
N ASP A 149 -24.67 9.34 -6.31
CA ASP A 149 -26.03 9.71 -6.00
C ASP A 149 -26.29 9.73 -4.49
N ALA A 150 -25.70 8.77 -3.75
CA ALA A 150 -25.83 8.65 -2.31
C ALA A 150 -25.00 9.70 -1.55
N GLU A 151 -23.81 10.08 -2.06
CA GLU A 151 -22.90 11.01 -1.43
C GLU A 151 -22.46 12.10 -2.43
N PRO A 152 -23.22 13.20 -2.59
CA PRO A 152 -22.93 14.26 -3.53
C PRO A 152 -21.54 14.92 -3.36
N ALA A 153 -20.98 14.90 -2.15
CA ALA A 153 -19.65 15.42 -1.89
C ALA A 153 -18.55 14.65 -2.65
N LEU A 154 -18.78 13.38 -2.97
CA LEU A 154 -17.88 12.53 -3.75
C LEU A 154 -18.17 12.56 -5.26
N ALA A 155 -19.28 13.13 -5.70
CA ALA A 155 -19.75 13.03 -7.09
C ALA A 155 -18.69 13.50 -8.09
N SER A 156 -18.03 14.65 -7.84
CA SER A 156 -16.97 15.17 -8.73
C SER A 156 -15.77 14.23 -8.80
N PHE A 157 -15.35 13.63 -7.67
CA PHE A 157 -14.25 12.67 -7.62
C PHE A 157 -14.60 11.40 -8.39
N LEU A 158 -15.78 10.82 -8.14
CA LEU A 158 -16.23 9.59 -8.82
C LEU A 158 -16.42 9.81 -10.31
N TYR A 159 -16.94 10.96 -10.70
CA TYR A 159 -17.06 11.33 -12.12
C TYR A 159 -15.68 11.41 -12.77
N ALA A 160 -14.77 12.19 -12.20
CA ALA A 160 -13.43 12.40 -12.76
C ALA A 160 -12.60 11.11 -12.80
N THR A 161 -12.72 10.24 -11.79
CA THR A 161 -11.88 9.05 -11.66
C THR A 161 -12.46 7.83 -12.38
N VAL A 162 -13.77 7.68 -12.43
CA VAL A 162 -14.44 6.49 -12.98
C VAL A 162 -15.37 6.81 -14.13
N LEU A 163 -16.39 7.65 -13.90
CA LEU A 163 -17.55 7.75 -14.80
C LEU A 163 -17.22 8.40 -16.13
N SER A 164 -16.25 9.33 -16.19
CA SER A 164 -15.78 10.00 -17.40
C SER A 164 -14.92 9.12 -18.31
N HIS A 165 -14.43 7.98 -17.78
CA HIS A 165 -13.54 7.12 -18.56
C HIS A 165 -14.30 6.05 -19.35
N PRO A 166 -13.84 5.73 -20.58
CA PRO A 166 -14.48 4.73 -21.44
C PRO A 166 -14.21 3.28 -20.99
N SER A 167 -13.09 3.03 -20.27
CA SER A 167 -12.61 1.69 -19.95
C SER A 167 -11.89 1.62 -18.62
N LEU A 168 -11.74 0.40 -18.07
CA LEU A 168 -11.06 0.14 -16.79
C LEU A 168 -9.60 0.60 -16.82
N ASP A 169 -8.86 0.29 -17.88
CA ASP A 169 -7.46 0.65 -18.03
C ASP A 169 -7.24 2.18 -18.02
N ARG A 170 -8.15 2.95 -18.64
CA ARG A 170 -8.11 4.42 -18.62
C ARG A 170 -8.39 4.98 -17.23
N SER A 171 -9.41 4.49 -16.55
CA SER A 171 -9.76 4.87 -15.19
C SER A 171 -8.63 4.53 -14.20
N LEU A 172 -8.11 3.31 -14.25
CA LEU A 172 -6.98 2.87 -13.42
C LEU A 172 -5.73 3.72 -13.67
N SER A 173 -5.40 3.97 -14.95
CA SER A 173 -4.26 4.82 -15.31
C SER A 173 -4.39 6.22 -14.76
N PHE A 174 -5.58 6.82 -14.86
CA PHE A 174 -5.86 8.15 -14.30
C PHE A 174 -5.71 8.16 -12.77
N HIS A 175 -6.29 7.17 -12.11
CA HIS A 175 -6.23 7.09 -10.66
C HIS A 175 -4.80 6.89 -10.14
N LEU A 176 -4.04 5.94 -10.71
CA LEU A 176 -2.64 5.72 -10.38
C LEU A 176 -1.77 6.95 -10.65
N ALA A 177 -1.95 7.59 -11.79
CA ALA A 177 -1.18 8.78 -12.17
C ALA A 177 -1.37 9.92 -11.16
N ASN A 178 -2.60 10.15 -10.71
CA ASN A 178 -2.89 11.19 -9.73
C ASN A 178 -2.41 10.83 -8.32
N LYS A 179 -2.43 9.57 -7.93
CA LYS A 179 -1.89 9.14 -6.62
C LYS A 179 -0.37 9.16 -6.58
N LEU A 180 0.29 8.80 -7.67
CA LEU A 180 1.76 8.63 -7.70
C LEU A 180 2.52 9.86 -8.21
N CYS A 181 1.83 10.90 -8.69
CA CYS A 181 2.50 12.12 -9.13
C CYS A 181 3.22 12.85 -7.98
N SER A 182 4.16 13.70 -8.37
CA SER A 182 4.85 14.63 -7.48
C SER A 182 5.04 15.97 -8.20
N SER A 183 5.69 16.95 -7.54
CA SER A 183 5.99 18.25 -8.16
C SER A 183 6.87 18.14 -9.41
N THR A 184 7.65 17.05 -9.53
CA THR A 184 8.59 16.83 -10.64
C THR A 184 8.22 15.64 -11.53
N LEU A 185 7.45 14.68 -11.01
CA LEU A 185 6.91 13.55 -11.77
C LEU A 185 5.43 13.80 -12.04
N LEU A 186 5.14 14.42 -13.20
CA LEU A 186 3.81 14.94 -13.50
C LEU A 186 2.78 13.83 -13.74
N SER A 187 1.54 14.07 -13.32
CA SER A 187 0.43 13.12 -13.50
C SER A 187 0.13 12.83 -14.97
N THR A 188 0.28 13.80 -15.86
CA THR A 188 0.10 13.61 -17.31
C THR A 188 1.12 12.62 -17.89
N LEU A 189 2.40 12.73 -17.49
CA LEU A 189 3.45 11.79 -17.90
C LEU A 189 3.15 10.37 -17.39
N LEU A 190 2.74 10.24 -16.13
CA LEU A 190 2.39 8.95 -15.56
C LEU A 190 1.14 8.35 -16.22
N TYR A 191 0.14 9.17 -16.51
CA TYR A 191 -1.07 8.72 -17.21
C TYR A 191 -0.74 8.11 -18.58
N ASP A 192 0.02 8.82 -19.40
CA ASP A 192 0.44 8.34 -20.71
C ASP A 192 1.27 7.05 -20.60
N LEU A 193 2.14 6.98 -19.61
CA LEU A 193 2.95 5.78 -19.34
C LEU A 193 2.09 4.56 -18.99
N PHE A 194 1.13 4.71 -18.07
CA PHE A 194 0.23 3.64 -17.65
C PHE A 194 -0.66 3.19 -18.81
N VAL A 195 -1.29 4.13 -19.51
CA VAL A 195 -2.14 3.84 -20.66
C VAL A 195 -1.36 3.09 -21.74
N ALA A 196 -0.19 3.58 -22.13
CA ALA A 196 0.64 2.91 -23.14
C ALA A 196 1.05 1.50 -22.71
N SER A 197 1.42 1.31 -21.44
CA SER A 197 1.81 0.00 -20.90
C SER A 197 0.66 -0.98 -20.89
N LEU A 198 -0.53 -0.60 -20.40
CA LEU A 198 -1.71 -1.46 -20.36
C LEU A 198 -2.26 -1.78 -21.76
N ALA A 199 -2.18 -0.84 -22.69
CA ALA A 199 -2.58 -1.07 -24.08
C ALA A 199 -1.63 -2.05 -24.80
N ALA A 200 -0.31 -1.94 -24.56
CA ALA A 200 0.69 -2.80 -25.19
C ALA A 200 0.73 -4.22 -24.59
N HIS A 201 0.22 -4.43 -23.37
CA HIS A 201 0.32 -5.71 -22.65
C HIS A 201 -1.06 -6.19 -22.17
N PRO A 202 -1.84 -6.91 -22.98
CA PRO A 202 -3.15 -7.45 -22.60
C PRO A 202 -3.11 -8.32 -21.33
N SER A 203 -1.99 -9.03 -21.09
CA SER A 203 -1.79 -9.83 -19.87
C SER A 203 -1.85 -9.00 -18.59
N LEU A 204 -1.44 -7.72 -18.61
CA LEU A 204 -1.56 -6.83 -17.45
C LEU A 204 -3.02 -6.50 -17.16
N ARG A 205 -3.84 -6.28 -18.21
CA ARG A 205 -5.29 -6.04 -18.03
C ARG A 205 -5.99 -7.26 -17.47
N ALA A 206 -5.69 -8.44 -18.02
CA ALA A 206 -6.22 -9.69 -17.47
C ALA A 206 -5.82 -9.93 -16.01
N ALA A 207 -4.56 -9.62 -15.65
CA ALA A 207 -4.11 -9.68 -14.26
C ALA A 207 -4.82 -8.66 -13.37
N THR A 208 -5.08 -7.44 -13.86
CA THR A 208 -5.86 -6.41 -13.14
C THR A 208 -7.26 -6.90 -12.80
N VAL A 209 -7.94 -7.51 -13.76
CA VAL A 209 -9.29 -8.08 -13.56
C VAL A 209 -9.25 -9.24 -12.56
N ALA A 210 -8.28 -10.15 -12.70
CA ALA A 210 -8.12 -11.27 -11.77
C ALA A 210 -7.84 -10.79 -10.33
N ASP A 211 -7.00 -9.75 -10.17
CA ASP A 211 -6.71 -9.17 -8.85
C ASP A 211 -7.96 -8.50 -8.24
N LEU A 212 -8.79 -7.79 -9.03
CA LEU A 212 -10.06 -7.21 -8.58
C LEU A 212 -11.02 -8.29 -8.07
N ILE A 213 -11.16 -9.39 -8.85
CA ILE A 213 -11.99 -10.53 -8.47
C ILE A 213 -11.47 -11.18 -7.20
N ALA A 214 -10.14 -11.37 -7.09
CA ALA A 214 -9.51 -11.96 -5.92
C ALA A 214 -9.80 -11.14 -4.65
N VAL A 215 -9.60 -9.80 -4.70
CA VAL A 215 -9.92 -8.92 -3.57
C VAL A 215 -11.39 -9.03 -3.19
N ARG A 216 -12.29 -8.93 -4.19
CA ARG A 216 -13.75 -8.96 -3.95
C ARG A 216 -14.25 -10.28 -3.36
N SER A 217 -13.64 -11.40 -3.75
CA SER A 217 -14.03 -12.72 -3.26
C SER A 217 -13.45 -13.09 -1.90
N ARG A 218 -12.26 -12.57 -1.56
CA ARG A 218 -11.49 -12.99 -0.38
C ARG A 218 -11.62 -12.06 0.81
N ASP A 219 -11.85 -10.77 0.57
CA ASP A 219 -11.99 -9.78 1.64
C ASP A 219 -13.46 -9.44 1.90
N PRO A 220 -14.05 -9.91 3.03
CA PRO A 220 -15.42 -9.60 3.39
C PRO A 220 -15.69 -8.10 3.56
N ALA A 221 -14.67 -7.30 3.84
CA ALA A 221 -14.79 -5.85 3.96
C ALA A 221 -14.87 -5.13 2.62
N CYS A 222 -14.56 -5.82 1.51
CA CYS A 222 -14.63 -5.24 0.18
C CYS A 222 -16.09 -5.11 -0.27
N ALA A 223 -16.66 -3.91 -0.20
CA ALA A 223 -18.06 -3.64 -0.53
C ALA A 223 -18.38 -3.79 -2.02
N GLY A 224 -17.38 -3.58 -2.91
CA GLY A 224 -17.57 -3.65 -4.37
C GLY A 224 -16.25 -3.48 -5.12
N PHE A 225 -16.32 -3.63 -6.43
CA PHE A 225 -15.16 -3.44 -7.31
C PHE A 225 -14.69 -1.96 -7.36
N ALA A 226 -15.61 -0.99 -7.32
CA ALA A 226 -15.27 0.41 -7.22
C ALA A 226 -14.54 0.72 -5.92
N HIS A 227 -14.98 0.12 -4.80
CA HIS A 227 -14.29 0.22 -3.51
C HIS A 227 -12.86 -0.30 -3.61
N CYS A 228 -12.64 -1.46 -4.24
CA CYS A 228 -11.31 -1.99 -4.47
C CYS A 228 -10.45 -1.05 -5.34
N LEU A 229 -10.96 -0.68 -6.51
CA LEU A 229 -10.26 0.18 -7.47
C LEU A 229 -9.81 1.52 -6.87
N LEU A 230 -10.66 2.13 -6.04
CA LEU A 230 -10.43 3.49 -5.54
C LEU A 230 -9.62 3.53 -4.23
N ASN A 231 -9.75 2.51 -3.36
CA ASN A 231 -9.32 2.62 -1.97
C ASN A 231 -8.32 1.54 -1.53
N TYR A 232 -8.22 0.40 -2.24
CA TYR A 232 -7.31 -0.67 -1.84
C TYR A 232 -5.88 -0.38 -2.30
N LYS A 233 -5.07 0.15 -1.38
CA LYS A 233 -3.69 0.53 -1.70
C LYS A 233 -2.82 -0.64 -2.12
N GLY A 234 -3.09 -1.86 -1.61
CA GLY A 234 -2.40 -3.08 -2.01
C GLY A 234 -2.66 -3.43 -3.49
N PHE A 235 -3.91 -3.34 -3.91
CA PHE A 235 -4.29 -3.49 -5.31
C PHE A 235 -3.57 -2.45 -6.19
N LEU A 236 -3.66 -1.17 -5.83
CA LEU A 236 -3.03 -0.08 -6.58
C LEU A 236 -1.50 -0.23 -6.66
N ALA A 237 -0.85 -0.67 -5.57
CA ALA A 237 0.58 -0.93 -5.54
C ALA A 237 1.00 -2.04 -6.50
N VAL A 238 0.23 -3.14 -6.55
CA VAL A 238 0.49 -4.26 -7.48
C VAL A 238 0.32 -3.82 -8.93
N GLN A 239 -0.74 -3.05 -9.25
CA GLN A 239 -0.92 -2.57 -10.63
C GLN A 239 0.20 -1.63 -11.08
N ALA A 240 0.64 -0.72 -10.21
CA ALA A 240 1.78 0.15 -10.49
C ALA A 240 3.09 -0.64 -10.63
N HIS A 241 3.30 -1.66 -9.78
CA HIS A 241 4.44 -2.56 -9.87
C HIS A 241 4.47 -3.31 -11.21
N ARG A 242 3.34 -3.81 -11.72
CA ARG A 242 3.28 -4.52 -13.01
C ARG A 242 3.82 -3.65 -14.14
N VAL A 243 3.48 -2.36 -14.14
CA VAL A 243 4.03 -1.40 -15.12
C VAL A 243 5.52 -1.17 -14.87
N ALA A 244 5.96 -1.03 -13.62
CA ALA A 244 7.38 -0.91 -13.29
C ALA A 244 8.19 -2.15 -13.74
N HIS A 245 7.61 -3.35 -13.64
CA HIS A 245 8.21 -4.60 -14.12
C HIS A 245 8.40 -4.61 -15.64
N VAL A 246 7.40 -4.15 -16.41
CA VAL A 246 7.51 -3.99 -17.86
C VAL A 246 8.63 -3.01 -18.22
N LEU A 247 8.70 -1.87 -17.53
CA LEU A 247 9.78 -0.89 -17.75
C LEU A 247 11.16 -1.49 -17.44
N TRP A 248 11.24 -2.27 -16.38
CA TRP A 248 12.47 -2.97 -16.02
C TRP A 248 12.92 -3.94 -17.12
N ALA A 249 12.01 -4.75 -17.64
CA ALA A 249 12.26 -5.68 -18.75
C ALA A 249 12.68 -4.95 -20.03
N GLN A 250 12.16 -3.73 -20.26
CA GLN A 250 12.55 -2.85 -21.37
C GLN A 250 13.87 -2.11 -21.13
N SER A 251 14.61 -2.43 -20.07
CA SER A 251 15.86 -1.75 -19.67
C SER A 251 15.69 -0.27 -19.28
N ARG A 252 14.47 0.22 -19.08
CA ARG A 252 14.14 1.56 -18.59
C ARG A 252 14.22 1.64 -17.05
N ARG A 253 15.37 1.19 -16.52
CA ARG A 253 15.57 0.94 -15.08
C ARG A 253 15.36 2.17 -14.19
N ALA A 254 15.88 3.34 -14.62
CA ALA A 254 15.74 4.57 -13.84
C ALA A 254 14.27 4.95 -13.62
N LEU A 255 13.41 4.81 -14.65
CA LEU A 255 11.98 5.09 -14.54
C LEU A 255 11.25 4.03 -13.71
N ALA A 256 11.62 2.75 -13.85
CA ALA A 256 11.08 1.66 -13.03
C ALA A 256 11.37 1.88 -11.53
N LEU A 257 12.60 2.26 -11.18
CA LEU A 257 13.01 2.56 -9.80
C LEU A 257 12.34 3.84 -9.26
N ALA A 258 12.17 4.86 -10.10
CA ALA A 258 11.43 6.05 -9.70
C ALA A 258 9.96 5.72 -9.38
N LEU A 259 9.34 4.84 -10.17
CA LEU A 259 7.97 4.38 -9.92
C LEU A 259 7.89 3.53 -8.64
N GLN A 260 8.84 2.61 -8.40
CA GLN A 260 8.96 1.86 -7.14
C GLN A 260 9.04 2.80 -5.93
N SER A 261 9.92 3.80 -6.00
CA SER A 261 10.09 4.79 -4.92
C SER A 261 8.78 5.51 -4.61
N ARG A 262 8.02 5.93 -5.65
CA ARG A 262 6.71 6.57 -5.44
C ARG A 262 5.68 5.62 -4.86
N VAL A 263 5.65 4.36 -5.28
CA VAL A 263 4.78 3.32 -4.71
C VAL A 263 5.09 3.10 -3.24
N ALA A 264 6.37 2.99 -2.88
CA ALA A 264 6.80 2.83 -1.49
C ALA A 264 6.41 4.03 -0.61
N GLU A 265 6.58 5.25 -1.13
CA GLU A 265 6.23 6.47 -0.42
C GLU A 265 4.71 6.62 -0.22
N VAL A 266 3.91 6.38 -1.26
CA VAL A 266 2.46 6.66 -1.25
C VAL A 266 1.66 5.52 -0.61
N PHE A 267 2.03 4.26 -0.89
CA PHE A 267 1.26 3.09 -0.44
C PHE A 267 1.90 2.34 0.72
N ALA A 268 3.14 2.69 1.11
CA ALA A 268 3.94 1.95 2.08
C ALA A 268 4.13 0.47 1.69
N VAL A 269 4.37 0.22 0.39
CA VAL A 269 4.59 -1.10 -0.22
C VAL A 269 5.84 -1.01 -1.09
N ASP A 270 6.86 -1.79 -0.75
CA ASP A 270 8.14 -1.79 -1.48
C ASP A 270 8.31 -3.09 -2.27
N ILE A 271 8.06 -3.02 -3.58
CA ILE A 271 8.23 -4.16 -4.49
C ILE A 271 9.28 -3.79 -5.52
N HIS A 272 10.39 -4.52 -5.53
CA HIS A 272 11.43 -4.28 -6.53
C HIS A 272 10.92 -4.55 -7.96
N PRO A 273 11.18 -3.68 -8.95
CA PRO A 273 10.64 -3.83 -10.30
C PRO A 273 11.01 -5.13 -11.03
N ALA A 274 12.11 -5.77 -10.63
CA ALA A 274 12.52 -7.06 -11.19
C ALA A 274 11.73 -8.25 -10.62
N ALA A 275 11.05 -8.10 -9.48
CA ALA A 275 10.23 -9.16 -8.89
C ALA A 275 9.09 -9.55 -9.85
N ALA A 276 8.82 -10.85 -9.96
CA ALA A 276 7.73 -11.38 -10.77
C ALA A 276 6.51 -11.65 -9.89
N ILE A 277 5.35 -11.12 -10.28
CA ILE A 277 4.09 -11.32 -9.55
C ILE A 277 3.02 -11.85 -10.51
N GLY A 278 2.44 -12.98 -10.17
CA GLY A 278 1.34 -13.63 -10.89
C GLY A 278 0.03 -12.83 -10.85
N LYS A 279 -1.07 -13.42 -11.26
CA LYS A 279 -2.41 -12.83 -11.27
C LYS A 279 -3.28 -13.35 -10.14
N GLY A 280 -4.39 -12.66 -9.86
CA GLY A 280 -5.27 -13.03 -8.75
C GLY A 280 -4.63 -12.84 -7.38
N VAL A 281 -3.72 -11.88 -7.25
CA VAL A 281 -2.97 -11.62 -6.02
C VAL A 281 -3.71 -10.62 -5.13
N LEU A 282 -3.86 -10.96 -3.86
CA LEU A 282 -4.36 -10.06 -2.83
C LEU A 282 -3.20 -9.62 -1.92
N LEU A 283 -2.90 -8.32 -1.88
CA LEU A 283 -2.13 -7.72 -0.79
C LEU A 283 -3.11 -7.09 0.21
N ASP A 284 -3.43 -7.84 1.26
CA ASP A 284 -4.38 -7.41 2.28
C ASP A 284 -3.75 -6.39 3.22
N HIS A 285 -4.42 -5.22 3.39
CA HIS A 285 -3.91 -4.03 4.09
C HIS A 285 -2.56 -3.50 3.56
N ALA A 286 -1.70 -4.35 3.04
CA ALA A 286 -0.45 -4.12 2.33
C ALA A 286 0.63 -3.30 3.06
N THR A 287 0.33 -2.57 4.14
CA THR A 287 1.30 -1.72 4.84
C THR A 287 2.54 -2.51 5.22
N GLY A 288 3.73 -2.00 4.85
CA GLY A 288 5.00 -2.60 5.23
C GLY A 288 5.35 -3.89 4.49
N VAL A 289 4.65 -4.24 3.40
CA VAL A 289 5.05 -5.36 2.54
C VAL A 289 6.31 -4.99 1.78
N VAL A 290 7.31 -5.88 1.83
CA VAL A 290 8.57 -5.76 1.10
C VAL A 290 8.80 -7.00 0.25
N ILE A 291 9.02 -6.83 -1.06
CA ILE A 291 9.29 -7.92 -2.00
C ILE A 291 10.58 -7.61 -2.77
N GLY A 292 11.61 -8.42 -2.54
CA GLY A 292 12.94 -8.20 -3.07
C GLY A 292 13.11 -8.57 -4.55
N GLU A 293 14.24 -8.16 -5.12
CA GLU A 293 14.57 -8.15 -6.56
C GLU A 293 14.29 -9.46 -7.30
N THR A 294 14.71 -10.59 -6.74
CA THR A 294 14.60 -11.91 -7.41
C THR A 294 13.44 -12.75 -6.87
N ALA A 295 12.53 -12.13 -6.11
CA ALA A 295 11.35 -12.82 -5.61
C ALA A 295 10.39 -13.18 -6.76
N VAL A 296 9.71 -14.31 -6.60
CA VAL A 296 8.65 -14.76 -7.49
C VAL A 296 7.42 -15.07 -6.65
N VAL A 297 6.29 -14.52 -7.04
CA VAL A 297 4.98 -14.77 -6.43
C VAL A 297 4.08 -15.37 -7.52
N GLY A 298 3.53 -16.53 -7.26
CA GLY A 298 2.64 -17.25 -8.16
C GLY A 298 1.25 -16.64 -8.28
N ASP A 299 0.35 -17.37 -8.94
CA ASP A 299 -1.04 -16.98 -9.12
C ASP A 299 -1.85 -17.25 -7.84
N ASN A 300 -2.92 -16.47 -7.63
CA ASN A 300 -3.88 -16.66 -6.54
C ASN A 300 -3.27 -16.61 -5.12
N VAL A 301 -2.17 -15.91 -4.95
CA VAL A 301 -1.51 -15.74 -3.65
C VAL A 301 -2.15 -14.63 -2.85
N SER A 302 -2.31 -14.85 -1.54
CA SER A 302 -2.73 -13.81 -0.59
C SER A 302 -1.62 -13.51 0.42
N ILE A 303 -1.27 -12.24 0.54
CA ILE A 303 -0.19 -11.73 1.39
C ILE A 303 -0.74 -10.63 2.29
N LEU A 304 -0.57 -10.78 3.61
CA LEU A 304 -1.01 -9.78 4.57
C LEU A 304 0.06 -8.70 4.81
N HIS A 305 -0.29 -7.69 5.58
CA HIS A 305 0.58 -6.57 5.93
C HIS A 305 1.88 -7.00 6.63
N HIS A 306 2.93 -6.16 6.52
CA HIS A 306 4.25 -6.35 7.13
C HIS A 306 4.96 -7.68 6.75
N VAL A 307 4.58 -8.28 5.62
CA VAL A 307 5.29 -9.45 5.08
C VAL A 307 6.56 -9.01 4.37
N THR A 308 7.66 -9.73 4.61
CA THR A 308 8.93 -9.53 3.93
C THR A 308 9.34 -10.78 3.15
N LEU A 309 9.49 -10.64 1.83
CA LEU A 309 10.14 -11.63 0.96
C LEU A 309 11.55 -11.12 0.66
N GLY A 310 12.50 -11.42 1.56
CA GLY A 310 13.83 -10.83 1.61
C GLY A 310 14.97 -11.76 1.25
N GLY A 311 16.14 -11.17 1.00
CA GLY A 311 17.40 -11.90 0.90
C GLY A 311 18.08 -12.04 2.26
N THR A 312 19.08 -12.93 2.37
CA THR A 312 19.88 -13.10 3.61
C THR A 312 21.00 -12.07 3.76
N GLY A 313 21.16 -11.17 2.78
CA GLY A 313 22.20 -10.13 2.77
C GLY A 313 23.62 -10.62 2.40
N LYS A 314 23.82 -11.92 2.19
CA LYS A 314 25.15 -12.51 1.91
C LYS A 314 25.33 -13.01 0.47
N ALA A 315 24.22 -13.37 -0.20
CA ALA A 315 24.24 -13.92 -1.54
C ALA A 315 24.05 -12.84 -2.61
N VAL A 316 24.72 -13.02 -3.75
CA VAL A 316 24.51 -12.23 -4.98
C VAL A 316 23.73 -13.11 -5.97
N GLY A 317 22.98 -12.51 -6.86
CA GLY A 317 22.17 -13.24 -7.83
C GLY A 317 20.80 -13.63 -7.29
N ASP A 318 20.37 -14.87 -7.53
CA ASP A 318 19.05 -15.37 -7.08
C ASP A 318 19.05 -15.65 -5.58
N ARG A 319 18.41 -14.77 -4.83
CA ARG A 319 18.51 -14.70 -3.36
C ARG A 319 17.21 -14.43 -2.62
N HIS A 320 16.08 -14.37 -3.32
CA HIS A 320 14.77 -14.08 -2.72
C HIS A 320 13.81 -15.25 -2.87
N PRO A 321 12.76 -15.33 -2.03
CA PRO A 321 11.81 -16.44 -2.01
C PRO A 321 11.05 -16.65 -3.31
N LYS A 322 10.65 -17.91 -3.54
CA LYS A 322 9.78 -18.35 -4.64
C LYS A 322 8.49 -18.88 -4.03
N ILE A 323 7.42 -18.10 -4.18
CA ILE A 323 6.09 -18.40 -3.64
C ILE A 323 5.27 -19.07 -4.73
N GLY A 324 4.80 -20.28 -4.48
CA GLY A 324 3.92 -21.04 -5.39
C GLY A 324 2.49 -20.51 -5.42
N ASP A 325 1.67 -21.07 -6.29
CA ASP A 325 0.29 -20.66 -6.50
C ASP A 325 -0.58 -20.96 -5.28
N GLY A 326 -1.58 -20.12 -5.03
CA GLY A 326 -2.57 -20.32 -3.97
C GLY A 326 -2.00 -20.30 -2.54
N VAL A 327 -0.81 -19.78 -2.33
CA VAL A 327 -0.18 -19.65 -1.01
C VAL A 327 -0.83 -18.54 -0.20
N LEU A 328 -0.97 -18.79 1.12
CA LEU A 328 -1.39 -17.79 2.10
C LEU A 328 -0.22 -17.41 3.00
N ILE A 329 0.12 -16.11 3.08
CA ILE A 329 1.17 -15.60 3.95
C ILE A 329 0.58 -14.65 4.99
N GLY A 330 0.60 -15.10 6.24
CA GLY A 330 0.06 -14.37 7.40
C GLY A 330 0.83 -13.09 7.73
N ALA A 331 0.17 -12.18 8.44
CA ALA A 331 0.69 -10.86 8.79
C ALA A 331 2.03 -10.92 9.51
N GLY A 332 2.96 -10.04 9.13
CA GLY A 332 4.28 -9.95 9.76
C GLY A 332 5.22 -11.12 9.50
N ALA A 333 4.86 -12.07 8.63
CA ALA A 333 5.76 -13.16 8.29
C ALA A 333 6.99 -12.66 7.52
N THR A 334 8.15 -13.24 7.83
CA THR A 334 9.42 -12.93 7.17
C THR A 334 9.98 -14.19 6.54
N ILE A 335 10.17 -14.17 5.22
CA ILE A 335 10.70 -15.30 4.44
C ILE A 335 12.02 -14.84 3.83
N LEU A 336 13.13 -15.49 4.16
CA LEU A 336 14.46 -15.04 3.78
C LEU A 336 15.24 -16.09 3.00
N GLY A 337 15.91 -15.61 1.95
CA GLY A 337 16.77 -16.43 1.10
C GLY A 337 16.05 -17.00 -0.11
N ASN A 338 16.77 -17.71 -0.95
CA ASN A 338 16.21 -18.39 -2.10
C ASN A 338 15.50 -19.70 -1.67
N VAL A 339 14.46 -19.56 -0.86
CA VAL A 339 13.63 -20.66 -0.37
C VAL A 339 12.36 -20.80 -1.20
N ARG A 340 11.83 -22.00 -1.29
CA ARG A 340 10.61 -22.32 -2.04
C ARG A 340 9.45 -22.57 -1.08
N ILE A 341 8.36 -21.81 -1.28
CA ILE A 341 7.09 -22.06 -0.61
C ILE A 341 6.17 -22.74 -1.63
N GLY A 342 5.89 -24.01 -1.42
CA GLY A 342 5.16 -24.84 -2.35
C GLY A 342 3.71 -24.41 -2.54
N ALA A 343 3.12 -24.73 -3.69
CA ALA A 343 1.73 -24.35 -4.02
C ALA A 343 0.75 -24.79 -2.93
N GLY A 344 -0.19 -23.91 -2.58
CA GLY A 344 -1.18 -24.15 -1.53
C GLY A 344 -0.59 -24.25 -0.12
N ALA A 345 0.65 -23.86 0.12
CA ALA A 345 1.21 -23.80 1.46
C ALA A 345 0.65 -22.60 2.25
N LYS A 346 0.72 -22.70 3.58
CA LYS A 346 0.39 -21.62 4.53
C LYS A 346 1.63 -21.20 5.29
N VAL A 347 1.83 -19.91 5.46
CA VAL A 347 2.81 -19.35 6.39
C VAL A 347 2.07 -18.59 7.48
N GLY A 348 2.19 -19.03 8.71
CA GLY A 348 1.51 -18.40 9.84
C GLY A 348 2.01 -16.98 10.13
N ALA A 349 1.16 -16.16 10.75
CA ALA A 349 1.51 -14.80 11.12
C ALA A 349 2.75 -14.75 12.01
N GLY A 350 3.63 -13.73 11.81
CA GLY A 350 4.86 -13.52 12.56
C GLY A 350 5.94 -14.60 12.39
N SER A 351 5.78 -15.53 11.45
CA SER A 351 6.74 -16.63 11.25
C SER A 351 8.02 -16.15 10.55
N LEU A 352 9.17 -16.71 10.97
CA LEU A 352 10.45 -16.54 10.28
C LEU A 352 10.79 -17.83 9.51
N VAL A 353 10.64 -17.79 8.18
CA VAL A 353 10.87 -18.95 7.31
C VAL A 353 12.24 -18.85 6.65
N LEU A 354 13.08 -19.84 6.92
CA LEU A 354 14.44 -19.94 6.40
C LEU A 354 14.70 -21.25 5.64
N ILE A 355 13.64 -22.05 5.43
CA ILE A 355 13.68 -23.37 4.81
C ILE A 355 12.61 -23.50 3.74
N ASP A 356 12.76 -24.44 2.84
CA ASP A 356 11.72 -24.79 1.89
C ASP A 356 10.48 -25.33 2.60
N VAL A 357 9.30 -24.91 2.14
CA VAL A 357 7.99 -25.37 2.64
C VAL A 357 7.34 -26.23 1.55
N PRO A 358 7.07 -27.51 1.80
CA PRO A 358 6.42 -28.37 0.80
C PRO A 358 5.03 -27.86 0.42
N PRO A 359 4.52 -28.26 -0.76
CA PRO A 359 3.15 -27.91 -1.18
C PRO A 359 2.13 -28.38 -0.12
N ARG A 360 1.07 -27.57 0.06
CA ARG A 360 -0.05 -27.83 0.98
C ARG A 360 0.36 -28.07 2.44
N SER A 361 1.56 -27.59 2.83
CA SER A 361 2.08 -27.65 4.20
C SER A 361 1.95 -26.31 4.90
N THR A 362 1.93 -26.33 6.21
CA THR A 362 1.90 -25.11 7.03
C THR A 362 3.23 -24.91 7.75
N ALA A 363 3.80 -23.70 7.64
CA ALA A 363 5.01 -23.28 8.35
C ALA A 363 4.66 -22.21 9.38
N VAL A 364 5.00 -22.42 10.66
CA VAL A 364 4.70 -21.46 11.73
C VAL A 364 5.85 -21.36 12.74
N GLY A 365 5.99 -20.20 13.34
CA GLY A 365 6.95 -19.94 14.44
C GLY A 365 8.20 -19.18 14.02
N ASN A 366 9.05 -18.88 15.00
CA ASN A 366 10.31 -18.15 14.82
C ASN A 366 11.45 -18.88 15.56
N PRO A 367 12.34 -19.63 14.86
CA PRO A 367 12.26 -19.99 13.44
C PRO A 367 11.07 -20.90 13.13
N ALA A 368 10.56 -20.83 11.90
CA ALA A 368 9.38 -21.59 11.50
C ALA A 368 9.66 -23.11 11.46
N ARG A 369 8.66 -23.87 11.88
CA ARG A 369 8.63 -25.34 11.78
C ARG A 369 7.45 -25.75 10.91
N LEU A 370 7.60 -26.87 10.22
CA LEU A 370 6.54 -27.44 9.41
C LEU A 370 5.53 -28.17 10.32
N ILE A 371 4.27 -27.85 10.13
CA ILE A 371 3.14 -28.58 10.69
C ILE A 371 2.47 -29.32 9.54
N GLY A 372 2.05 -30.58 9.77
CA GLY A 372 1.47 -31.40 8.70
C GLY A 372 0.31 -30.72 7.98
N GLY A 373 0.32 -30.80 6.66
CA GLY A 373 -0.77 -30.31 5.81
C GLY A 373 -1.96 -31.27 5.84
N LYS A 374 -3.18 -30.75 5.84
CA LYS A 374 -4.38 -31.56 5.63
C LYS A 374 -4.39 -32.08 4.19
N LYS A 375 -4.57 -33.38 4.03
CA LYS A 375 -4.89 -34.00 2.74
C LYS A 375 -6.38 -33.76 2.45
N GLY A 376 -6.74 -33.07 1.36
CA GLY A 376 -8.09 -33.05 0.84
C GLY A 376 -8.87 -31.74 0.89
N GLU A 377 -8.25 -30.58 1.07
CA GLU A 377 -8.95 -29.33 0.81
C GLU A 377 -8.89 -29.00 -0.68
N ASP A 378 -10.09 -28.90 -1.35
CA ASP A 378 -10.19 -28.57 -2.77
C ASP A 378 -9.87 -27.10 -3.05
N VAL A 379 -10.07 -26.21 -2.07
CA VAL A 379 -9.82 -24.78 -2.17
C VAL A 379 -8.41 -24.44 -1.65
N MET A 380 -7.67 -23.63 -2.41
CA MET A 380 -6.33 -23.20 -2.03
C MET A 380 -6.36 -22.22 -0.84
N PRO A 381 -5.41 -22.29 0.11
CA PRO A 381 -5.36 -21.39 1.27
C PRO A 381 -5.37 -19.91 0.92
N GLY A 382 -4.66 -19.51 -0.16
CA GLY A 382 -4.67 -18.15 -0.64
C GLY A 382 -6.06 -17.66 -1.06
N GLU A 383 -6.95 -18.55 -1.45
CA GLU A 383 -8.33 -18.25 -1.85
C GLU A 383 -9.29 -18.33 -0.67
N SER A 384 -9.13 -19.31 0.21
CA SER A 384 -10.00 -19.49 1.38
C SER A 384 -9.75 -18.50 2.50
N MET A 385 -8.57 -17.85 2.53
CA MET A 385 -8.10 -16.95 3.62
C MET A 385 -8.17 -17.59 5.00
N ASP A 386 -8.04 -18.92 5.08
CA ASP A 386 -8.10 -19.66 6.33
C ASP A 386 -6.76 -19.57 7.09
N HIS A 387 -6.68 -18.64 8.03
CA HIS A 387 -5.50 -18.40 8.85
C HIS A 387 -5.37 -19.30 10.08
N THR A 388 -6.41 -20.03 10.46
CA THR A 388 -6.52 -20.59 11.81
C THR A 388 -6.80 -22.09 11.87
N SER A 389 -7.16 -22.74 10.75
CA SER A 389 -7.57 -24.16 10.77
C SER A 389 -6.50 -25.10 11.34
N PHE A 390 -5.22 -24.74 11.27
CA PHE A 390 -4.14 -25.51 11.86
C PHE A 390 -4.11 -25.44 13.41
N ILE A 391 -4.73 -24.41 14.02
CA ILE A 391 -4.75 -24.22 15.48
C ILE A 391 -5.60 -25.30 16.16
N GLN A 392 -6.62 -25.83 15.49
CA GLN A 392 -7.46 -26.93 16.03
C GLN A 392 -6.68 -28.21 16.30
N GLN A 393 -5.49 -28.37 15.69
CA GLN A 393 -4.58 -29.49 15.96
C GLN A 393 -3.65 -29.21 17.17
N TRP A 394 -3.73 -28.01 17.76
CA TRP A 394 -2.90 -27.54 18.85
C TRP A 394 -3.59 -27.66 20.23
N SER A 395 -4.78 -28.26 20.30
CA SER A 395 -5.47 -28.47 21.59
C SER A 395 -4.65 -29.26 22.61
N ASP A 396 -3.56 -29.91 22.17
CA ASP A 396 -2.64 -30.68 23.04
C ASP A 396 -1.44 -29.86 23.56
N TYR A 397 -1.30 -28.59 23.11
CA TYR A 397 -0.28 -27.68 23.67
C TYR A 397 -0.94 -26.75 24.68
N THR A 398 -1.10 -27.26 25.90
CA THR A 398 -1.32 -26.39 27.08
C THR A 398 -0.09 -25.52 27.29
N ILE A 399 -0.28 -24.19 27.23
CA ILE A 399 0.70 -23.19 27.66
C ILE A 399 0.77 -23.20 29.19
#